data_8c63fc23e019af24855cc6aace15a65a
#
_entry.id   8c63fc23e019af24855cc6aace15a65a
#
_cell.length_a   1.000
_cell.length_b   1.000
_cell.length_c   1.000
_cell.angle_alpha   90.00
_cell.angle_beta   90.00
_cell.angle_gamma   90.00
#
_symmetry.space_group_name_H-M   'P 1'
#
loop_
_entity.id
_entity.type
_entity.pdbx_description
1 polymer ?
#
loop_
_entity_poly.entity_id
_entity_poly.type
_entity_poly.pdbx_seq_one_letter_code
_entity_poly.pdbx_strand_id
1 'polypeptide(L)'
;MLTVSDVYTLPDLLARAVNKHPDSDIVVFPESKTTFAQLYERATNAARSLKAIGINDGDSVGILMSNCIEFVDLLLGSQLIGAIPVPINARYKAKELAYVIDDAGLKVLATTDRIVEHVDFVELLQEAFPNLENQTDPMQLQLPEARNLNSIILFGERMPVGMLDTETFETLSENIEVEEIEISRSRLQVRDIAMMMYTSGTTANPKGCPITHEALVRPAVEAGRTRFMITETDRMWDPLPMFHMSFVLPLIACIDAGAALLTMEYFEPKLALSYMKSEKATLNFASFPTIMEALLNHVDYDPNALNMRIVNNVGPADLLVSMQERMPNTVQISAYGLTECGGVVSFGHVEHSLEKRTETSGKLFRGIQ
;
A
#
# COMPACT_ATOMS: atom_id res chain seq x y z
N MET A 1 -24.33 -4.47 7.60
CA MET A 1 -24.61 -5.46 6.56
C MET A 1 -24.29 -4.79 5.23
N LEU A 2 -23.21 -5.17 4.56
CA LEU A 2 -22.91 -4.63 3.22
C LEU A 2 -24.02 -5.07 2.28
N THR A 3 -24.74 -4.13 1.73
CA THR A 3 -25.65 -4.35 0.60
C THR A 3 -24.86 -4.24 -0.70
N VAL A 4 -25.38 -4.74 -1.80
CA VAL A 4 -24.71 -4.63 -3.13
C VAL A 4 -24.46 -3.15 -3.51
N SER A 5 -25.20 -2.21 -2.90
CA SER A 5 -25.02 -0.76 -3.07
C SER A 5 -23.85 -0.14 -2.31
N ASP A 6 -23.15 -0.91 -1.46
CA ASP A 6 -22.01 -0.43 -0.66
C ASP A 6 -20.65 -0.74 -1.29
N VAL A 7 -20.61 -1.02 -2.59
CA VAL A 7 -19.35 -1.23 -3.33
C VAL A 7 -18.98 0.07 -4.03
N TYR A 8 -17.79 0.56 -3.73
CA TYR A 8 -17.22 1.79 -4.27
C TYR A 8 -15.98 1.50 -5.10
N THR A 9 -15.64 2.42 -5.99
CA THR A 9 -14.24 2.54 -6.42
C THR A 9 -13.40 3.01 -5.24
N LEU A 10 -12.10 2.74 -5.21
CA LEU A 10 -11.25 3.23 -4.10
C LEU A 10 -11.20 4.77 -4.04
N PRO A 11 -11.12 5.50 -5.18
CA PRO A 11 -11.27 6.95 -5.19
C PRO A 11 -12.58 7.47 -4.57
N ASP A 12 -13.72 6.82 -4.86
CA ASP A 12 -15.00 7.23 -4.27
C ASP A 12 -15.09 6.93 -2.77
N LEU A 13 -14.48 5.81 -2.34
CA LEU A 13 -14.39 5.48 -0.92
C LEU A 13 -13.56 6.55 -0.18
N LEU A 14 -12.44 6.97 -0.75
CA LEU A 14 -11.60 8.04 -0.19
C LEU A 14 -12.36 9.38 -0.15
N ALA A 15 -13.00 9.80 -1.24
CA ALA A 15 -13.77 11.04 -1.29
C ALA A 15 -14.89 11.05 -0.24
N ARG A 16 -15.57 9.92 -0.03
CA ARG A 16 -16.56 9.76 1.03
C ARG A 16 -15.96 9.90 2.42
N ALA A 17 -14.79 9.29 2.66
CA ALA A 17 -14.09 9.37 3.94
C ALA A 17 -13.65 10.81 4.26
N VAL A 18 -13.12 11.52 3.28
CA VAL A 18 -12.75 12.95 3.39
C VAL A 18 -13.94 13.81 3.79
N ASN A 19 -15.09 13.62 3.15
CA ASN A 19 -16.30 14.37 3.49
C ASN A 19 -16.77 14.12 4.93
N LYS A 20 -16.45 12.97 5.50
CA LYS A 20 -16.94 12.56 6.83
C LYS A 20 -15.90 12.84 7.94
N HIS A 21 -14.63 12.71 7.64
CA HIS A 21 -13.51 12.76 8.59
C HIS A 21 -12.33 13.63 8.09
N PRO A 22 -12.54 14.87 7.56
CA PRO A 22 -11.51 15.64 6.88
C PRO A 22 -10.25 15.87 7.72
N ASP A 23 -10.43 16.14 9.01
CA ASP A 23 -9.36 16.52 9.93
C ASP A 23 -8.77 15.34 10.73
N SER A 24 -9.30 14.11 10.53
CA SER A 24 -8.77 12.92 11.19
C SER A 24 -7.49 12.45 10.50
N ASP A 25 -6.55 11.91 11.29
CA ASP A 25 -5.35 11.25 10.76
C ASP A 25 -5.74 10.02 9.95
N ILE A 26 -5.09 9.81 8.78
CA ILE A 26 -5.23 8.58 7.99
C ILE A 26 -3.90 7.86 7.83
N VAL A 27 -2.83 8.51 7.39
CA VAL A 27 -1.49 7.93 7.28
C VAL A 27 -0.58 8.64 8.26
N VAL A 28 0.01 7.87 9.16
CA VAL A 28 0.86 8.38 10.23
C VAL A 28 2.20 7.66 10.17
N PHE A 29 3.28 8.42 10.07
CA PHE A 29 4.65 7.99 10.25
C PHE A 29 5.17 8.51 11.60
N PRO A 30 6.28 7.99 12.14
CA PRO A 30 6.86 8.49 13.38
C PRO A 30 7.11 10.01 13.37
N GLU A 31 7.46 10.57 12.21
CA GLU A 31 7.86 11.97 12.03
C GLU A 31 6.74 12.86 11.44
N SER A 32 5.67 12.28 10.91
CA SER A 32 4.64 13.03 10.19
C SER A 32 3.27 12.40 10.27
N LYS A 33 2.25 13.26 10.18
CA LYS A 33 0.84 12.87 10.15
C LYS A 33 0.17 13.51 8.97
N THR A 34 -0.65 12.74 8.28
CA THR A 34 -1.44 13.20 7.14
C THR A 34 -2.91 12.97 7.43
N THR A 35 -3.71 14.02 7.36
CA THR A 35 -5.17 13.92 7.53
C THR A 35 -5.84 13.44 6.25
N PHE A 36 -7.12 13.05 6.32
CA PHE A 36 -7.89 12.66 5.14
C PHE A 36 -7.96 13.78 4.10
N ALA A 37 -8.17 15.03 4.53
CA ALA A 37 -8.20 16.18 3.62
C ALA A 37 -6.84 16.38 2.93
N GLN A 38 -5.75 16.33 3.68
CA GLN A 38 -4.40 16.44 3.13
C GLN A 38 -4.07 15.29 2.18
N LEU A 39 -4.45 14.04 2.52
CA LEU A 39 -4.20 12.90 1.64
C LEU A 39 -4.94 13.04 0.30
N TYR A 40 -6.20 13.49 0.34
CA TYR A 40 -6.97 13.71 -0.89
C TYR A 40 -6.36 14.83 -1.76
N GLU A 41 -5.94 15.93 -1.16
CA GLU A 41 -5.25 17.02 -1.85
C GLU A 41 -3.95 16.54 -2.49
N ARG A 42 -3.10 15.83 -1.75
CA ARG A 42 -1.84 15.25 -2.23
C ARG A 42 -2.07 14.27 -3.38
N ALA A 43 -3.01 13.34 -3.23
CA ALA A 43 -3.38 12.40 -4.28
C ALA A 43 -3.92 13.12 -5.53
N THR A 44 -4.72 14.18 -5.35
CA THR A 44 -5.23 15.02 -6.46
C THR A 44 -4.09 15.72 -7.18
N ASN A 45 -3.12 16.27 -6.47
CA ASN A 45 -1.95 16.92 -7.06
C ASN A 45 -1.08 15.91 -7.81
N ALA A 46 -0.83 14.72 -7.23
CA ALA A 46 -0.14 13.63 -7.94
C ALA A 46 -0.88 13.22 -9.23
N ALA A 47 -2.21 13.11 -9.18
CA ALA A 47 -3.05 12.82 -10.35
C ALA A 47 -2.92 13.90 -11.44
N ARG A 48 -2.91 15.18 -11.04
CA ARG A 48 -2.72 16.32 -11.94
C ARG A 48 -1.34 16.29 -12.62
N SER A 49 -0.28 16.05 -11.85
CA SER A 49 1.09 15.92 -12.38
C SER A 49 1.21 14.75 -13.34
N LEU A 50 0.66 13.58 -12.99
CA LEU A 50 0.62 12.40 -13.87
C LEU A 50 -0.12 12.70 -15.17
N LYS A 51 -1.25 13.40 -15.10
CA LYS A 51 -2.01 13.79 -16.28
C LYS A 51 -1.23 14.79 -17.16
N ALA A 52 -0.52 15.75 -16.55
CA ALA A 52 0.31 16.73 -17.25
C ALA A 52 1.47 16.09 -18.02
N ILE A 53 2.03 14.96 -17.56
CA ILE A 53 3.03 14.19 -18.30
C ILE A 53 2.42 13.16 -19.26
N GLY A 54 1.10 13.23 -19.51
CA GLY A 54 0.42 12.44 -20.52
C GLY A 54 -0.13 11.09 -20.08
N ILE A 55 -0.25 10.84 -18.78
CA ILE A 55 -0.89 9.61 -18.24
C ILE A 55 -2.41 9.74 -18.35
N ASN A 56 -3.04 8.71 -18.88
CA ASN A 56 -4.48 8.62 -19.11
C ASN A 56 -5.08 7.36 -18.47
N ASP A 57 -6.39 7.24 -18.58
CA ASP A 57 -7.15 6.05 -18.19
C ASP A 57 -6.58 4.79 -18.85
N GLY A 58 -6.34 3.75 -18.05
CA GLY A 58 -5.75 2.48 -18.45
C GLY A 58 -4.22 2.45 -18.57
N ASP A 59 -3.53 3.58 -18.48
CA ASP A 59 -2.06 3.62 -18.50
C ASP A 59 -1.46 3.09 -17.20
N SER A 60 -0.33 2.37 -17.28
CA SER A 60 0.35 1.80 -16.12
C SER A 60 1.39 2.76 -15.54
N VAL A 61 1.35 2.96 -14.21
CA VAL A 61 2.26 3.79 -13.42
C VAL A 61 3.00 2.94 -12.40
N GLY A 62 4.30 2.74 -12.57
CA GLY A 62 5.13 1.99 -11.63
C GLY A 62 5.46 2.79 -10.38
N ILE A 63 5.46 2.12 -9.22
CA ILE A 63 5.85 2.71 -7.94
C ILE A 63 6.91 1.80 -7.30
N LEU A 64 8.19 2.21 -7.36
CA LEU A 64 9.35 1.52 -6.81
C LEU A 64 9.91 2.35 -5.66
N MET A 65 9.35 2.21 -4.47
CA MET A 65 9.68 3.03 -3.31
C MET A 65 9.71 2.19 -2.02
N SER A 66 10.39 2.72 -0.99
CA SER A 66 10.16 2.34 0.40
C SER A 66 8.78 2.82 0.87
N ASN A 67 8.43 2.47 2.11
CA ASN A 67 7.22 3.02 2.72
C ASN A 67 7.40 4.53 2.92
N CYS A 68 6.63 5.33 2.19
CA CYS A 68 6.64 6.79 2.27
C CYS A 68 5.26 7.33 1.87
N ILE A 69 5.00 8.59 2.18
CA ILE A 69 3.70 9.18 1.88
C ILE A 69 3.50 9.36 0.37
N GLU A 70 4.57 9.62 -0.37
CA GLU A 70 4.56 9.76 -1.83
C GLU A 70 4.10 8.47 -2.54
N PHE A 71 4.39 7.30 -1.94
CA PHE A 71 3.84 6.02 -2.42
C PHE A 71 2.31 6.04 -2.39
N VAL A 72 1.72 6.50 -1.29
CA VAL A 72 0.25 6.54 -1.11
C VAL A 72 -0.36 7.59 -2.03
N ASP A 73 0.29 8.75 -2.19
CA ASP A 73 -0.15 9.81 -3.11
C ASP A 73 -0.23 9.31 -4.55
N LEU A 74 0.81 8.61 -5.01
CA LEU A 74 0.86 8.05 -6.36
C LEU A 74 -0.10 6.88 -6.56
N LEU A 75 -0.24 6.00 -5.56
CA LEU A 75 -1.19 4.90 -5.58
C LEU A 75 -2.62 5.42 -5.79
N LEU A 76 -3.04 6.38 -4.96
CA LEU A 76 -4.38 6.95 -5.01
C LEU A 76 -4.53 7.94 -6.17
N GLY A 77 -3.51 8.74 -6.46
CA GLY A 77 -3.50 9.71 -7.56
C GLY A 77 -3.64 9.05 -8.93
N SER A 78 -2.93 7.93 -9.16
CA SER A 78 -3.10 7.15 -10.39
C SER A 78 -4.55 6.69 -10.54
N GLN A 79 -5.14 6.15 -9.46
CA GLN A 79 -6.52 5.65 -9.50
C GLN A 79 -7.55 6.76 -9.71
N LEU A 80 -7.30 8.00 -9.25
CA LEU A 80 -8.21 9.14 -9.47
C LEU A 80 -8.43 9.46 -10.95
N ILE A 81 -7.46 9.14 -11.80
CA ILE A 81 -7.53 9.37 -13.27
C ILE A 81 -7.75 8.08 -14.07
N GLY A 82 -8.03 6.95 -13.41
CA GLY A 82 -8.22 5.66 -14.06
C GLY A 82 -6.92 4.98 -14.51
N ALA A 83 -5.76 5.55 -14.20
CA ALA A 83 -4.48 4.90 -14.44
C ALA A 83 -4.27 3.74 -13.46
N ILE A 84 -3.47 2.77 -13.86
CA ILE A 84 -3.23 1.52 -13.13
C ILE A 84 -1.91 1.62 -12.38
N PRO A 85 -1.91 1.88 -11.06
CA PRO A 85 -0.69 1.82 -10.28
C PRO A 85 -0.16 0.38 -10.23
N VAL A 86 1.16 0.26 -10.39
CA VAL A 86 1.90 -1.01 -10.34
C VAL A 86 2.93 -0.92 -9.21
N PRO A 87 2.56 -1.27 -7.98
CA PRO A 87 3.50 -1.39 -6.87
C PRO A 87 4.57 -2.44 -7.18
N ILE A 88 5.84 -2.02 -7.16
CA ILE A 88 6.96 -2.86 -7.53
C ILE A 88 7.69 -3.34 -6.28
N ASN A 89 7.98 -4.64 -6.24
CA ASN A 89 8.70 -5.23 -5.13
C ASN A 89 10.14 -4.67 -5.05
N ALA A 90 10.43 -3.94 -3.97
CA ALA A 90 11.72 -3.31 -3.70
C ALA A 90 12.90 -4.31 -3.58
N ARG A 91 12.64 -5.61 -3.57
CA ARG A 91 13.64 -6.67 -3.49
C ARG A 91 14.05 -7.23 -4.84
N TYR A 92 13.40 -6.79 -5.94
CA TYR A 92 13.79 -7.24 -7.28
C TYR A 92 15.22 -6.80 -7.62
N LYS A 93 15.92 -7.66 -8.37
CA LYS A 93 17.20 -7.34 -8.97
C LYS A 93 17.00 -6.69 -10.34
N ALA A 94 18.01 -6.05 -10.88
CA ALA A 94 17.95 -5.27 -12.12
C ALA A 94 17.24 -6.02 -13.27
N LYS A 95 17.54 -7.31 -13.47
CA LYS A 95 16.91 -8.12 -14.52
C LYS A 95 15.41 -8.35 -14.30
N GLU A 96 15.01 -8.62 -13.05
CA GLU A 96 13.59 -8.82 -12.71
C GLU A 96 12.84 -7.50 -12.82
N LEU A 97 13.47 -6.41 -12.40
CA LEU A 97 12.94 -5.06 -12.48
C LEU A 97 12.70 -4.64 -13.93
N ALA A 98 13.70 -4.78 -14.81
CA ALA A 98 13.54 -4.49 -16.24
C ALA A 98 12.41 -5.30 -16.87
N TYR A 99 12.33 -6.61 -16.53
CA TYR A 99 11.25 -7.47 -17.01
C TYR A 99 9.86 -6.96 -16.56
N VAL A 100 9.68 -6.64 -15.28
CA VAL A 100 8.40 -6.18 -14.75
C VAL A 100 7.99 -4.85 -15.36
N ILE A 101 8.92 -3.93 -15.57
CA ILE A 101 8.68 -2.62 -16.17
C ILE A 101 8.18 -2.75 -17.63
N ASP A 102 8.82 -3.62 -18.41
CA ASP A 102 8.44 -3.88 -19.81
C ASP A 102 7.11 -4.67 -19.90
N ASP A 103 6.98 -5.75 -19.12
CA ASP A 103 5.78 -6.63 -19.11
C ASP A 103 4.52 -5.89 -18.66
N ALA A 104 4.62 -5.00 -17.67
CA ALA A 104 3.53 -4.15 -17.22
C ALA A 104 3.22 -3.01 -18.19
N GLY A 105 4.06 -2.77 -19.19
CA GLY A 105 3.93 -1.68 -20.13
C GLY A 105 3.94 -0.31 -19.47
N LEU A 106 4.79 -0.14 -18.45
CA LEU A 106 4.83 1.11 -17.67
C LEU A 106 5.12 2.31 -18.57
N LYS A 107 4.32 3.36 -18.43
CA LYS A 107 4.58 4.66 -19.06
C LYS A 107 5.41 5.59 -18.20
N VAL A 108 5.24 5.49 -16.90
CA VAL A 108 5.96 6.25 -15.88
C VAL A 108 6.38 5.30 -14.76
N LEU A 109 7.56 5.55 -14.21
CA LEU A 109 8.05 4.91 -13.00
C LEU A 109 8.40 5.99 -11.98
N ALA A 110 7.83 5.90 -10.79
CA ALA A 110 8.20 6.72 -9.65
C ALA A 110 9.11 5.94 -8.70
N THR A 111 10.17 6.58 -8.20
CA THR A 111 11.15 5.99 -7.29
C THR A 111 11.61 6.99 -6.23
N THR A 112 12.45 6.55 -5.29
CA THR A 112 12.99 7.39 -4.21
C THR A 112 14.45 7.04 -3.90
N ASP A 113 15.16 7.97 -3.25
CA ASP A 113 16.51 7.76 -2.70
C ASP A 113 16.56 7.76 -1.16
N ARG A 114 15.40 7.62 -0.48
CA ARG A 114 15.27 7.74 0.99
C ARG A 114 16.03 6.69 1.78
N ILE A 115 16.06 5.43 1.34
CA ILE A 115 16.67 4.32 2.08
C ILE A 115 17.95 3.79 1.41
N VAL A 116 18.73 4.70 0.87
CA VAL A 116 19.94 4.37 0.08
C VAL A 116 20.93 3.45 0.82
N GLU A 117 20.98 3.53 2.16
CA GLU A 117 21.80 2.65 2.99
C GLU A 117 21.33 1.18 3.01
N HIS A 118 20.09 0.92 2.60
CA HIS A 118 19.51 -0.42 2.49
C HIS A 118 19.38 -0.86 1.03
N VAL A 119 18.84 0.04 0.19
CA VAL A 119 18.65 -0.18 -1.26
C VAL A 119 18.80 1.14 -2.00
N ASP A 120 19.76 1.21 -2.92
CA ASP A 120 19.86 2.32 -3.86
C ASP A 120 19.06 2.00 -5.14
N PHE A 121 17.83 2.54 -5.20
CA PHE A 121 16.97 2.35 -6.37
C PHE A 121 17.49 3.07 -7.63
N VAL A 122 18.26 4.14 -7.48
CA VAL A 122 18.85 4.85 -8.63
C VAL A 122 19.91 3.98 -9.27
N GLU A 123 20.85 3.41 -8.50
CA GLU A 123 21.85 2.48 -9.01
C GLU A 123 21.20 1.23 -9.62
N LEU A 124 20.15 0.70 -8.96
CA LEU A 124 19.39 -0.45 -9.47
C LEU A 124 18.74 -0.18 -10.83
N LEU A 125 18.20 1.04 -11.03
CA LEU A 125 17.62 1.45 -12.31
C LEU A 125 18.69 1.69 -13.38
N GLN A 126 19.84 2.23 -13.02
CA GLN A 126 20.99 2.39 -13.94
C GLN A 126 21.55 1.03 -14.37
N GLU A 127 21.57 0.04 -13.46
CA GLU A 127 21.94 -1.34 -13.81
C GLU A 127 20.89 -2.00 -14.73
N ALA A 128 19.58 -1.75 -14.45
CA ALA A 128 18.50 -2.30 -15.27
C ALA A 128 18.43 -1.66 -16.67
N PHE A 129 18.78 -0.39 -16.78
CA PHE A 129 18.73 0.43 -17.99
C PHE A 129 20.06 1.14 -18.26
N PRO A 130 21.05 0.48 -18.84
CA PRO A 130 22.40 1.07 -19.03
C PRO A 130 22.42 2.35 -19.85
N ASN A 131 21.41 2.59 -20.69
CA ASN A 131 21.29 3.82 -21.47
C ASN A 131 20.62 4.98 -20.73
N LEU A 132 20.20 4.81 -19.48
CA LEU A 132 19.48 5.85 -18.72
C LEU A 132 20.33 7.11 -18.53
N GLU A 133 21.62 6.96 -18.25
CA GLU A 133 22.54 8.09 -18.08
C GLU A 133 22.80 8.90 -19.36
N ASN A 134 22.43 8.37 -20.52
CA ASN A 134 22.58 9.05 -21.81
C ASN A 134 21.28 9.78 -22.26
N GLN A 135 20.20 9.67 -21.47
CA GLN A 135 18.93 10.32 -21.80
C GLN A 135 18.98 11.81 -21.45
N THR A 136 18.75 12.66 -22.43
CA THR A 136 18.82 14.12 -22.27
C THR A 136 17.46 14.75 -21.95
N ASP A 137 16.37 14.07 -22.28
CA ASP A 137 14.99 14.49 -21.97
C ASP A 137 14.36 13.48 -21.02
N PRO A 138 14.17 13.82 -19.72
CA PRO A 138 13.61 12.91 -18.73
C PRO A 138 12.09 12.67 -18.93
N MET A 139 11.45 13.37 -19.85
CA MET A 139 10.04 13.18 -20.19
C MET A 139 9.82 12.37 -21.47
N GLN A 140 10.90 12.02 -22.18
CA GLN A 140 10.84 11.26 -23.43
C GLN A 140 11.96 10.23 -23.50
N LEU A 141 12.03 9.37 -22.51
CA LEU A 141 13.06 8.32 -22.43
C LEU A 141 12.96 7.36 -23.62
N GLN A 142 14.10 6.90 -24.10
CA GLN A 142 14.21 5.91 -25.17
C GLN A 142 15.07 4.74 -24.68
N LEU A 143 14.43 3.82 -23.99
CA LEU A 143 15.09 2.66 -23.38
C LEU A 143 14.68 1.39 -24.13
N PRO A 144 15.63 0.69 -24.77
CA PRO A 144 15.35 -0.54 -25.53
C PRO A 144 14.72 -1.64 -24.68
N GLU A 145 15.06 -1.69 -23.39
CA GLU A 145 14.61 -2.66 -22.41
C GLU A 145 13.21 -2.36 -21.86
N ALA A 146 12.70 -1.12 -22.05
CA ALA A 146 11.39 -0.66 -21.54
C ALA A 146 10.79 0.37 -22.51
N ARG A 147 10.28 -0.11 -23.64
CA ARG A 147 9.89 0.75 -24.79
C ARG A 147 8.72 1.69 -24.52
N ASN A 148 7.88 1.37 -23.53
CA ASN A 148 6.73 2.20 -23.16
C ASN A 148 7.07 3.23 -22.09
N LEU A 149 8.23 3.10 -21.42
CA LEU A 149 8.61 3.95 -20.30
C LEU A 149 9.09 5.32 -20.82
N ASN A 150 8.28 6.33 -20.60
CA ASN A 150 8.55 7.69 -21.05
C ASN A 150 9.27 8.53 -20.02
N SER A 151 9.07 8.25 -18.72
CA SER A 151 9.65 9.05 -17.62
C SER A 151 9.93 8.21 -16.39
N ILE A 152 11.01 8.56 -15.69
CA ILE A 152 11.29 8.10 -14.33
C ILE A 152 11.30 9.33 -13.43
N ILE A 153 10.51 9.32 -12.37
CA ILE A 153 10.39 10.41 -11.39
C ILE A 153 11.12 9.99 -10.12
N LEU A 154 12.06 10.82 -9.64
CA LEU A 154 12.76 10.60 -8.39
C LEU A 154 12.22 11.52 -7.30
N PHE A 155 11.62 10.96 -6.28
CA PHE A 155 11.24 11.64 -5.04
C PHE A 155 12.39 11.57 -4.05
N GLY A 156 13.22 12.63 -4.02
CA GLY A 156 14.41 12.67 -3.21
C GLY A 156 15.26 13.92 -3.43
N GLU A 157 16.50 13.87 -2.97
CA GLU A 157 17.44 15.00 -3.07
C GLU A 157 18.41 14.88 -4.26
N ARG A 158 18.63 13.67 -4.80
CA ARG A 158 19.52 13.42 -5.93
C ARG A 158 18.91 13.92 -7.24
N MET A 159 19.76 14.30 -8.19
CA MET A 159 19.36 14.73 -9.55
C MET A 159 20.10 13.91 -10.61
N PRO A 160 19.84 12.60 -10.73
CA PRO A 160 20.49 11.77 -11.74
C PRO A 160 19.99 12.11 -13.13
N VAL A 161 20.88 12.01 -14.11
CA VAL A 161 20.53 12.22 -15.51
C VAL A 161 19.45 11.22 -15.96
N GLY A 162 18.50 11.67 -16.77
CA GLY A 162 17.41 10.86 -17.30
C GLY A 162 16.24 10.66 -16.32
N MET A 163 16.28 11.28 -15.15
CA MET A 163 15.17 11.26 -14.20
C MET A 163 14.60 12.67 -13.99
N LEU A 164 13.29 12.76 -13.77
CA LEU A 164 12.58 13.97 -13.42
C LEU A 164 12.64 14.14 -11.89
N ASP A 165 13.02 15.32 -11.42
CA ASP A 165 13.06 15.62 -10.00
C ASP A 165 11.67 15.91 -9.42
N THR A 166 11.57 15.85 -8.08
CA THR A 166 10.32 16.06 -7.32
C THR A 166 9.68 17.42 -7.63
N GLU A 167 10.47 18.52 -7.57
CA GLU A 167 9.97 19.89 -7.71
C GLU A 167 9.37 20.10 -9.11
N THR A 168 10.08 19.64 -10.15
CA THR A 168 9.58 19.70 -11.52
C THR A 168 8.28 18.91 -11.68
N PHE A 169 8.21 17.68 -11.13
CA PHE A 169 6.99 16.86 -11.22
C PHE A 169 5.82 17.53 -10.49
N GLU A 170 6.01 18.04 -9.29
CA GLU A 170 4.95 18.67 -8.50
C GLU A 170 4.44 19.96 -9.17
N THR A 171 5.33 20.77 -9.74
CA THR A 171 4.97 22.01 -10.46
C THR A 171 4.10 21.73 -11.69
N LEU A 172 4.25 20.58 -12.34
CA LEU A 172 3.41 20.20 -13.48
C LEU A 172 1.92 20.12 -13.13
N SER A 173 1.57 19.89 -11.86
CA SER A 173 0.18 19.87 -11.39
C SER A 173 -0.56 21.16 -11.72
N GLU A 174 0.13 22.32 -11.75
CA GLU A 174 -0.45 23.62 -12.02
C GLU A 174 -1.07 23.74 -13.44
N ASN A 175 -0.68 22.85 -14.36
CA ASN A 175 -1.17 22.85 -15.74
C ASN A 175 -2.52 22.13 -15.93
N ILE A 176 -3.03 21.45 -14.91
CA ILE A 176 -4.26 20.65 -14.96
C ILE A 176 -5.22 21.16 -13.89
N GLU A 177 -6.46 21.44 -14.26
CA GLU A 177 -7.47 21.87 -13.30
C GLU A 177 -7.97 20.71 -12.43
N VAL A 178 -8.35 21.00 -11.19
CA VAL A 178 -8.88 20.01 -10.24
C VAL A 178 -10.15 19.35 -10.78
N GLU A 179 -10.98 20.13 -11.47
CA GLU A 179 -12.21 19.66 -12.10
C GLU A 179 -11.98 18.55 -13.12
N GLU A 180 -10.84 18.54 -13.80
CA GLU A 180 -10.50 17.46 -14.74
C GLU A 180 -10.28 16.12 -14.02
N ILE A 181 -9.70 16.17 -12.83
CA ILE A 181 -9.50 14.98 -11.99
C ILE A 181 -10.85 14.47 -11.48
N GLU A 182 -11.73 15.37 -11.02
CA GLU A 182 -13.07 15.01 -10.56
C GLU A 182 -13.93 14.41 -11.70
N ILE A 183 -13.80 14.94 -12.92
CA ILE A 183 -14.45 14.38 -14.11
C ILE A 183 -13.91 12.97 -14.39
N SER A 184 -12.60 12.76 -14.31
CA SER A 184 -11.97 11.44 -14.51
C SER A 184 -12.48 10.45 -13.45
N ARG A 185 -12.43 10.83 -12.17
CA ARG A 185 -12.93 10.02 -11.05
C ARG A 185 -14.39 9.61 -11.23
N SER A 186 -15.26 10.54 -11.68
CA SER A 186 -16.69 10.29 -11.84
C SER A 186 -17.05 9.26 -12.92
N ARG A 187 -16.10 8.91 -13.80
CA ARG A 187 -16.28 7.92 -14.86
C ARG A 187 -15.87 6.51 -14.47
N LEU A 188 -15.13 6.37 -13.36
CA LEU A 188 -14.62 5.11 -12.90
C LEU A 188 -15.75 4.15 -12.52
N GLN A 189 -15.54 2.88 -12.82
CA GLN A 189 -16.46 1.80 -12.48
C GLN A 189 -15.79 0.80 -11.52
N VAL A 190 -16.59 0.15 -10.71
CA VAL A 190 -16.08 -0.83 -9.73
C VAL A 190 -15.37 -2.03 -10.37
N ARG A 191 -15.59 -2.26 -11.65
CA ARG A 191 -14.93 -3.35 -12.42
C ARG A 191 -13.71 -2.90 -13.21
N ASP A 192 -13.39 -1.60 -13.20
CA ASP A 192 -12.14 -1.12 -13.77
C ASP A 192 -10.97 -1.63 -12.94
N ILE A 193 -9.80 -1.77 -13.57
CA ILE A 193 -8.59 -2.25 -12.91
C ILE A 193 -8.12 -1.14 -11.97
N ALA A 194 -8.10 -1.44 -10.68
CA ALA A 194 -7.65 -0.52 -9.62
C ALA A 194 -6.14 -0.52 -9.44
N MET A 195 -5.49 -1.65 -9.67
CA MET A 195 -4.04 -1.81 -9.57
C MET A 195 -3.59 -3.12 -10.21
N MET A 196 -2.29 -3.22 -10.50
CA MET A 196 -1.67 -4.47 -10.92
C MET A 196 -0.51 -4.82 -9.99
N MET A 197 -0.54 -5.99 -9.39
CA MET A 197 0.55 -6.50 -8.55
C MET A 197 1.27 -7.66 -9.21
N TYR A 198 2.59 -7.71 -9.03
CA TYR A 198 3.39 -8.82 -9.51
C TYR A 198 3.62 -9.84 -8.40
N THR A 199 3.32 -11.10 -8.71
CA THR A 199 3.54 -12.23 -7.80
C THR A 199 4.74 -13.05 -8.26
N SER A 200 5.54 -13.55 -7.31
CA SER A 200 6.61 -14.51 -7.58
C SER A 200 5.95 -15.86 -7.94
N GLY A 201 5.79 -16.13 -9.23
CA GLY A 201 5.29 -17.42 -9.71
C GLY A 201 6.31 -18.55 -9.47
N THR A 202 5.86 -19.79 -9.56
CA THR A 202 6.72 -20.99 -9.62
C THR A 202 7.54 -21.07 -10.91
N THR A 203 7.36 -20.14 -11.84
CA THR A 203 8.05 -19.98 -13.11
C THR A 203 9.14 -18.90 -13.01
N ALA A 204 10.06 -18.86 -14.00
CA ALA A 204 11.25 -18.02 -13.96
C ALA A 204 11.00 -16.50 -13.83
N ASN A 205 9.84 -15.98 -14.24
CA ASN A 205 9.52 -14.56 -14.19
C ASN A 205 8.29 -14.26 -13.34
N PRO A 206 8.22 -13.09 -12.65
CA PRO A 206 7.02 -12.61 -11.97
C PRO A 206 5.83 -12.49 -12.93
N LYS A 207 4.59 -12.61 -12.40
CA LYS A 207 3.35 -12.51 -13.17
C LYS A 207 2.51 -11.34 -12.69
N GLY A 208 2.07 -10.50 -13.62
CA GLY A 208 1.14 -9.41 -13.36
C GLY A 208 -0.26 -9.94 -13.02
N CYS A 209 -0.81 -9.46 -11.93
CA CYS A 209 -2.15 -9.77 -11.43
C CYS A 209 -2.97 -8.47 -11.41
N PRO A 210 -3.82 -8.20 -12.43
CA PRO A 210 -4.72 -7.05 -12.41
C PRO A 210 -5.86 -7.30 -11.42
N ILE A 211 -6.13 -6.30 -10.57
CA ILE A 211 -7.13 -6.36 -9.52
C ILE A 211 -8.11 -5.21 -9.73
N THR A 212 -9.41 -5.51 -9.80
CA THR A 212 -10.46 -4.50 -9.97
C THR A 212 -10.75 -3.77 -8.65
N HIS A 213 -11.37 -2.57 -8.72
CA HIS A 213 -11.82 -1.86 -7.52
C HIS A 213 -12.73 -2.72 -6.64
N GLU A 214 -13.67 -3.47 -7.24
CA GLU A 214 -14.56 -4.36 -6.49
C GLU A 214 -13.78 -5.45 -5.76
N ALA A 215 -12.81 -6.09 -6.43
CA ALA A 215 -12.00 -7.17 -5.84
C ALA A 215 -11.07 -6.66 -4.74
N LEU A 216 -10.66 -5.39 -4.80
CA LEU A 216 -9.79 -4.73 -3.83
C LEU A 216 -10.55 -4.22 -2.61
N VAL A 217 -11.63 -3.45 -2.85
CA VAL A 217 -12.36 -2.72 -1.79
C VAL A 217 -13.23 -3.66 -0.97
N ARG A 218 -13.95 -4.59 -1.61
CA ARG A 218 -14.91 -5.47 -0.92
C ARG A 218 -14.27 -6.29 0.21
N PRO A 219 -13.19 -7.06 0.00
CA PRO A 219 -12.60 -7.86 1.08
C PRO A 219 -11.97 -6.99 2.18
N ALA A 220 -11.37 -5.86 1.84
CA ALA A 220 -10.78 -4.95 2.82
C ALA A 220 -11.84 -4.34 3.75
N VAL A 221 -12.93 -3.85 3.18
CA VAL A 221 -14.07 -3.28 3.93
C VAL A 221 -14.77 -4.37 4.78
N GLU A 222 -14.99 -5.56 4.22
CA GLU A 222 -15.57 -6.69 4.98
C GLU A 222 -14.68 -7.09 6.16
N ALA A 223 -13.36 -7.18 5.95
CA ALA A 223 -12.40 -7.47 7.02
C ALA A 223 -12.42 -6.40 8.10
N GLY A 224 -12.35 -5.13 7.70
CA GLY A 224 -12.40 -3.99 8.62
C GLY A 224 -13.66 -4.01 9.50
N ARG A 225 -14.83 -4.11 8.87
CA ARG A 225 -16.13 -4.04 9.57
C ARG A 225 -16.46 -5.28 10.40
N THR A 226 -16.05 -6.48 9.97
CA THR A 226 -16.57 -7.73 10.56
C THR A 226 -15.53 -8.54 11.32
N ARG A 227 -14.23 -8.33 11.12
CA ARG A 227 -13.15 -9.07 11.77
C ARG A 227 -12.36 -8.21 12.74
N PHE A 228 -11.90 -7.05 12.28
CA PHE A 228 -11.22 -6.08 13.12
C PHE A 228 -12.19 -5.15 13.85
N MET A 229 -13.42 -5.02 13.35
CA MET A 229 -14.45 -4.10 13.88
C MET A 229 -13.88 -2.70 14.09
N ILE A 230 -13.25 -2.19 13.00
CA ILE A 230 -12.56 -0.91 13.01
C ILE A 230 -13.59 0.22 13.17
N THR A 231 -13.23 1.16 14.01
CA THR A 231 -13.98 2.41 14.23
C THR A 231 -13.10 3.62 13.96
N GLU A 232 -13.66 4.80 13.86
CA GLU A 232 -12.95 6.06 13.65
C GLU A 232 -11.93 6.42 14.75
N THR A 233 -12.03 5.76 15.91
CA THR A 233 -11.10 5.97 17.03
C THR A 233 -9.92 4.99 17.02
N ASP A 234 -9.94 3.98 16.14
CA ASP A 234 -8.87 2.99 16.06
C ASP A 234 -7.64 3.54 15.33
N ARG A 235 -6.50 3.00 15.73
CA ARG A 235 -5.19 3.28 15.16
C ARG A 235 -4.52 1.94 14.85
N MET A 236 -4.46 1.59 13.57
CA MET A 236 -3.93 0.30 13.11
C MET A 236 -2.44 0.43 12.79
N TRP A 237 -1.60 -0.30 13.51
CA TRP A 237 -0.18 -0.39 13.16
C TRP A 237 0.06 -1.46 12.10
N ASP A 238 0.72 -1.05 11.03
CA ASP A 238 1.09 -1.89 9.89
C ASP A 238 2.50 -1.52 9.39
N PRO A 239 3.52 -2.32 9.71
CA PRO A 239 4.91 -2.08 9.30
C PRO A 239 5.23 -2.71 7.93
N LEU A 240 4.25 -3.29 7.25
CA LEU A 240 4.48 -4.10 6.06
C LEU A 240 4.79 -3.24 4.84
N PRO A 241 5.49 -3.80 3.83
CA PRO A 241 5.82 -3.04 2.63
C PRO A 241 4.58 -2.58 1.86
N MET A 242 4.56 -1.31 1.47
CA MET A 242 3.45 -0.69 0.74
C MET A 242 3.21 -1.32 -0.64
N PHE A 243 4.22 -1.96 -1.23
CA PHE A 243 4.06 -2.70 -2.49
C PHE A 243 3.38 -4.08 -2.34
N HIS A 244 2.84 -4.39 -1.16
CA HIS A 244 2.15 -5.65 -0.86
C HIS A 244 0.67 -5.44 -0.52
N MET A 245 -0.18 -6.43 -0.84
CA MET A 245 -1.60 -6.44 -0.43
C MET A 245 -1.78 -6.32 1.09
N SER A 246 -0.82 -6.76 1.86
CA SER A 246 -0.82 -6.66 3.32
C SER A 246 -0.77 -5.22 3.85
N PHE A 247 -0.36 -4.25 3.04
CA PHE A 247 -0.48 -2.82 3.34
C PHE A 247 -1.76 -2.22 2.73
N VAL A 248 -2.05 -2.58 1.47
CA VAL A 248 -3.16 -1.96 0.73
C VAL A 248 -4.52 -2.29 1.37
N LEU A 249 -4.70 -3.52 1.86
CA LEU A 249 -5.96 -3.90 2.52
C LEU A 249 -6.21 -3.15 3.84
N PRO A 250 -5.24 -3.04 4.77
CA PRO A 250 -5.35 -2.20 5.95
C PRO A 250 -5.62 -0.73 5.64
N LEU A 251 -4.94 -0.16 4.63
CA LEU A 251 -5.19 1.23 4.20
C LEU A 251 -6.65 1.42 3.80
N ILE A 252 -7.20 0.55 2.97
CA ILE A 252 -8.60 0.62 2.51
C ILE A 252 -9.56 0.43 3.69
N ALA A 253 -9.28 -0.50 4.60
CA ALA A 253 -10.12 -0.73 5.77
C ALA A 253 -10.13 0.48 6.72
N CYS A 254 -8.99 1.15 6.90
CA CYS A 254 -8.88 2.39 7.66
C CYS A 254 -9.61 3.56 6.96
N ILE A 255 -9.50 3.67 5.63
CA ILE A 255 -10.26 4.68 4.85
C ILE A 255 -11.77 4.49 5.04
N ASP A 256 -12.28 3.26 4.95
CA ASP A 256 -13.73 3.00 5.14
C ASP A 256 -14.21 3.38 6.54
N ALA A 257 -13.40 3.14 7.57
CA ALA A 257 -13.75 3.36 8.97
C ALA A 257 -13.51 4.80 9.44
N GLY A 258 -12.71 5.60 8.73
CA GLY A 258 -12.22 6.90 9.22
C GLY A 258 -11.11 6.77 10.27
N ALA A 259 -10.40 5.65 10.29
CA ALA A 259 -9.36 5.29 11.26
C ALA A 259 -7.96 5.67 10.77
N ALA A 260 -6.99 5.75 11.68
CA ALA A 260 -5.59 5.99 11.32
C ALA A 260 -4.83 4.70 11.02
N LEU A 261 -4.01 4.73 9.99
CA LEU A 261 -3.01 3.70 9.67
C LEU A 261 -1.63 4.21 10.09
N LEU A 262 -1.03 3.53 11.06
CA LEU A 262 0.30 3.81 11.57
C LEU A 262 1.31 2.95 10.82
N THR A 263 2.28 3.56 10.16
CA THR A 263 3.30 2.85 9.40
C THR A 263 4.68 3.43 9.65
N MET A 264 5.70 2.82 9.08
CA MET A 264 7.09 3.27 9.22
C MET A 264 7.89 2.94 7.96
N GLU A 265 8.90 3.73 7.67
CA GLU A 265 9.72 3.59 6.48
C GLU A 265 10.51 2.28 6.49
N TYR A 266 11.07 1.96 7.64
CA TYR A 266 11.84 0.74 7.88
C TYR A 266 11.49 0.16 9.26
N PHE A 267 11.26 -1.16 9.34
CA PHE A 267 10.93 -1.82 10.59
C PHE A 267 12.15 -1.97 11.50
N GLU A 268 12.07 -1.34 12.68
CA GLU A 268 13.01 -1.49 13.80
C GLU A 268 12.21 -1.75 15.08
N PRO A 269 12.45 -2.87 15.82
CA PRO A 269 11.59 -3.28 16.93
C PRO A 269 11.45 -2.26 18.05
N LYS A 270 12.54 -1.59 18.45
CA LYS A 270 12.53 -0.60 19.53
C LYS A 270 11.70 0.63 19.13
N LEU A 271 11.93 1.14 17.92
CA LEU A 271 11.16 2.26 17.38
C LEU A 271 9.68 1.87 17.27
N ALA A 272 9.37 0.67 16.75
CA ALA A 272 8.02 0.19 16.60
C ALA A 272 7.27 0.13 17.94
N LEU A 273 7.89 -0.41 19.00
CA LEU A 273 7.28 -0.48 20.34
C LEU A 273 7.02 0.90 20.92
N SER A 274 8.00 1.82 20.83
CA SER A 274 7.84 3.20 21.32
C SER A 274 6.76 3.94 20.54
N TYR A 275 6.71 3.76 19.23
CA TYR A 275 5.76 4.37 18.32
C TYR A 275 4.32 3.86 18.55
N MET A 276 4.11 2.54 18.61
CA MET A 276 2.81 1.96 18.95
C MET A 276 2.29 2.48 20.31
N LYS A 277 3.17 2.67 21.28
CA LYS A 277 2.81 3.20 22.59
C LYS A 277 2.44 4.69 22.52
N SER A 278 3.25 5.52 21.88
CA SER A 278 3.03 6.97 21.77
C SER A 278 1.76 7.28 20.98
N GLU A 279 1.52 6.56 19.87
CA GLU A 279 0.35 6.72 19.02
C GLU A 279 -0.88 5.92 19.52
N LYS A 280 -0.75 5.18 20.64
CA LYS A 280 -1.82 4.38 21.25
C LYS A 280 -2.46 3.41 20.26
N ALA A 281 -1.63 2.65 19.55
CA ALA A 281 -2.09 1.66 18.60
C ALA A 281 -3.09 0.68 19.24
N THR A 282 -4.23 0.47 18.57
CA THR A 282 -5.32 -0.40 19.04
C THR A 282 -5.43 -1.70 18.25
N LEU A 283 -4.88 -1.70 17.03
CA LEU A 283 -4.88 -2.82 16.10
C LEU A 283 -3.48 -3.02 15.54
N ASN A 284 -3.16 -4.26 15.17
CA ASN A 284 -1.88 -4.60 14.56
C ASN A 284 -2.09 -5.55 13.37
N PHE A 285 -1.52 -5.19 12.24
CA PHE A 285 -1.54 -5.99 11.01
C PHE A 285 -0.13 -6.46 10.64
N ALA A 286 0.63 -7.01 11.60
CA ALA A 286 1.99 -7.50 11.34
C ALA A 286 2.05 -8.70 10.38
N SER A 287 0.99 -9.51 10.33
CA SER A 287 0.82 -10.69 9.47
C SER A 287 1.92 -11.75 9.51
N PHE A 288 3.19 -11.35 9.57
CA PHE A 288 4.34 -12.27 9.52
C PHE A 288 4.92 -12.53 10.89
N PRO A 289 5.13 -13.83 11.25
CA PRO A 289 5.67 -14.22 12.54
C PRO A 289 7.00 -13.55 12.89
N THR A 290 7.88 -13.36 11.93
CA THR A 290 9.19 -12.74 12.14
C THR A 290 9.12 -11.33 12.71
N ILE A 291 8.13 -10.54 12.32
CA ILE A 291 7.92 -9.19 12.85
C ILE A 291 7.43 -9.27 14.29
N MET A 292 6.43 -10.13 14.55
CA MET A 292 5.89 -10.29 15.90
C MET A 292 6.91 -10.91 16.86
N GLU A 293 7.71 -11.90 16.43
CA GLU A 293 8.78 -12.46 17.25
C GLU A 293 9.84 -11.40 17.60
N ALA A 294 10.20 -10.55 16.64
CA ALA A 294 11.14 -9.46 16.90
C ALA A 294 10.61 -8.48 17.96
N LEU A 295 9.32 -8.15 17.92
CA LEU A 295 8.66 -7.31 18.94
C LEU A 295 8.58 -8.03 20.30
N LEU A 296 8.03 -9.23 20.31
CA LEU A 296 7.81 -10.00 21.54
C LEU A 296 9.12 -10.36 22.26
N ASN A 297 10.22 -10.55 21.53
CA ASN A 297 11.54 -10.85 22.10
C ASN A 297 12.34 -9.60 22.49
N HIS A 298 11.85 -8.40 22.16
CA HIS A 298 12.57 -7.18 22.49
C HIS A 298 12.49 -6.88 24.00
N VAL A 299 13.59 -6.37 24.57
CA VAL A 299 13.70 -6.06 26.00
C VAL A 299 12.68 -5.03 26.49
N ASP A 300 12.25 -4.13 25.62
CA ASP A 300 11.28 -3.07 25.92
C ASP A 300 9.82 -3.52 25.71
N TYR A 301 9.57 -4.79 25.34
CA TYR A 301 8.22 -5.30 25.19
C TYR A 301 7.51 -5.43 26.54
N ASP A 302 6.40 -4.74 26.69
CA ASP A 302 5.48 -4.84 27.82
C ASP A 302 4.04 -4.95 27.32
N PRO A 303 3.37 -6.12 27.46
CA PRO A 303 2.00 -6.30 27.00
C PRO A 303 0.97 -5.37 27.69
N ASN A 304 1.32 -4.83 28.87
CA ASN A 304 0.45 -3.90 29.60
C ASN A 304 0.63 -2.45 29.16
N ALA A 305 1.72 -2.13 28.45
CA ALA A 305 2.00 -0.80 27.93
C ALA A 305 1.34 -0.52 26.57
N LEU A 306 0.82 -1.56 25.91
CA LEU A 306 0.17 -1.46 24.60
C LEU A 306 -1.35 -1.60 24.75
N ASN A 307 -2.12 -0.74 24.08
CA ASN A 307 -3.59 -0.78 24.06
C ASN A 307 -4.17 -1.69 22.96
N MET A 308 -3.39 -2.66 22.52
CA MET A 308 -3.72 -3.46 21.36
C MET A 308 -4.83 -4.46 21.67
N ARG A 309 -5.96 -4.38 20.92
CA ARG A 309 -7.10 -5.27 21.11
C ARG A 309 -7.12 -6.46 20.15
N ILE A 310 -6.64 -6.28 18.92
CA ILE A 310 -6.58 -7.34 17.90
C ILE A 310 -5.24 -7.28 17.18
N VAL A 311 -4.66 -8.46 16.92
CA VAL A 311 -3.49 -8.63 16.05
C VAL A 311 -3.78 -9.68 14.99
N ASN A 312 -3.36 -9.43 13.75
CA ASN A 312 -3.34 -10.43 12.68
C ASN A 312 -1.95 -11.06 12.58
N ASN A 313 -1.89 -12.38 12.74
CA ASN A 313 -0.70 -13.18 12.50
C ASN A 313 -1.05 -14.43 11.68
N VAL A 314 -0.17 -14.80 10.75
CA VAL A 314 -0.31 -16.00 9.94
C VAL A 314 0.92 -16.87 10.14
N GLY A 315 0.72 -18.10 10.60
CA GLY A 315 1.83 -19.02 10.89
C GLY A 315 1.36 -20.39 11.35
N PRO A 316 2.29 -21.31 11.70
CA PRO A 316 1.97 -22.59 12.30
C PRO A 316 1.22 -22.44 13.63
N ALA A 317 0.31 -23.37 13.92
CA ALA A 317 -0.57 -23.29 15.08
C ALA A 317 0.17 -23.18 16.42
N ASP A 318 1.19 -23.97 16.62
CA ASP A 318 2.04 -23.96 17.82
C ASP A 318 2.71 -22.60 18.07
N LEU A 319 3.21 -21.97 17.00
CA LEU A 319 3.78 -20.63 17.04
C LEU A 319 2.72 -19.59 17.39
N LEU A 320 1.54 -19.66 16.78
CA LEU A 320 0.44 -18.74 17.06
C LEU A 320 -0.07 -18.87 18.50
N VAL A 321 -0.10 -20.10 19.07
CA VAL A 321 -0.43 -20.33 20.48
C VAL A 321 0.62 -19.67 21.39
N SER A 322 1.91 -19.91 21.13
CA SER A 322 3.01 -19.32 21.90
C SER A 322 3.00 -17.78 21.87
N MET A 323 2.71 -17.18 20.70
CA MET A 323 2.55 -15.73 20.59
C MET A 323 1.35 -15.21 21.41
N GLN A 324 0.20 -15.92 21.34
CA GLN A 324 -0.99 -15.51 22.09
C GLN A 324 -0.78 -15.53 23.59
N GLU A 325 -0.05 -16.50 24.13
CA GLU A 325 0.29 -16.57 25.55
C GLU A 325 1.08 -15.34 26.04
N ARG A 326 1.90 -14.76 25.15
CA ARG A 326 2.70 -13.56 25.42
C ARG A 326 1.93 -12.25 25.23
N MET A 327 0.72 -12.33 24.68
CA MET A 327 -0.19 -11.18 24.42
C MET A 327 -1.52 -11.38 25.16
N PRO A 328 -1.53 -11.42 26.52
CA PRO A 328 -2.73 -11.79 27.28
C PRO A 328 -3.89 -10.80 27.09
N ASN A 329 -3.59 -9.53 26.75
CA ASN A 329 -4.57 -8.46 26.60
C ASN A 329 -5.04 -8.26 25.13
N THR A 330 -4.52 -9.05 24.19
CA THR A 330 -4.73 -8.90 22.75
C THR A 330 -5.32 -10.19 22.18
N VAL A 331 -6.34 -10.08 21.33
CA VAL A 331 -6.86 -11.24 20.61
C VAL A 331 -6.14 -11.41 19.29
N GLN A 332 -5.44 -12.53 19.13
CA GLN A 332 -4.81 -12.88 17.87
C GLN A 332 -5.79 -13.62 16.96
N ILE A 333 -5.86 -13.19 15.70
CA ILE A 333 -6.62 -13.84 14.62
C ILE A 333 -5.69 -14.19 13.46
N SER A 334 -6.04 -15.22 12.71
CA SER A 334 -5.29 -15.63 11.51
C SER A 334 -6.11 -15.43 10.25
N ALA A 335 -5.47 -15.43 9.10
CA ALA A 335 -6.06 -15.18 7.80
C ALA A 335 -5.53 -16.15 6.75
N TYR A 336 -6.26 -16.24 5.63
CA TYR A 336 -5.77 -16.84 4.40
C TYR A 336 -6.13 -15.94 3.22
N GLY A 337 -5.17 -15.78 2.33
CA GLY A 337 -5.35 -15.02 1.11
C GLY A 337 -4.15 -15.10 0.19
N LEU A 338 -4.32 -14.59 -1.02
CA LEU A 338 -3.28 -14.43 -2.03
C LEU A 338 -3.63 -13.23 -2.90
N THR A 339 -2.64 -12.68 -3.56
CA THR A 339 -2.79 -11.48 -4.40
C THR A 339 -3.90 -11.65 -5.45
N GLU A 340 -3.97 -12.81 -6.09
CA GLU A 340 -4.93 -13.15 -7.15
C GLU A 340 -6.40 -13.17 -6.68
N CYS A 341 -6.64 -13.20 -5.36
CA CYS A 341 -7.98 -13.11 -4.76
C CYS A 341 -8.28 -11.75 -4.14
N GLY A 342 -7.55 -10.71 -4.51
CA GLY A 342 -7.69 -9.38 -3.88
C GLY A 342 -7.09 -9.32 -2.47
N GLY A 343 -6.11 -10.19 -2.17
CA GLY A 343 -5.29 -10.19 -0.96
C GLY A 343 -5.78 -11.10 0.15
N VAL A 344 -7.07 -11.15 0.47
CA VAL A 344 -7.60 -11.97 1.56
C VAL A 344 -8.99 -12.55 1.22
N VAL A 345 -9.21 -13.81 1.58
CA VAL A 345 -10.49 -14.51 1.35
C VAL A 345 -11.16 -14.97 2.64
N SER A 346 -10.37 -15.18 3.71
CA SER A 346 -10.89 -15.61 5.01
C SER A 346 -10.10 -15.01 6.16
N PHE A 347 -10.80 -14.81 7.27
CA PHE A 347 -10.22 -14.36 8.55
C PHE A 347 -10.83 -15.12 9.72
N GLY A 348 -10.04 -15.34 10.76
CA GLY A 348 -10.51 -15.68 12.09
C GLY A 348 -11.46 -14.63 12.65
N HIS A 349 -12.18 -14.97 13.69
CA HIS A 349 -13.05 -14.05 14.42
C HIS A 349 -12.65 -14.02 15.88
N VAL A 350 -12.73 -12.86 16.51
CA VAL A 350 -12.33 -12.68 17.91
C VAL A 350 -13.11 -13.56 18.89
N GLU A 351 -14.36 -13.90 18.56
CA GLU A 351 -15.22 -14.77 19.37
C GLU A 351 -14.90 -16.27 19.23
N HIS A 352 -14.04 -16.66 18.27
CA HIS A 352 -13.63 -18.05 18.15
C HIS A 352 -12.72 -18.48 19.32
N SER A 353 -12.77 -19.76 19.69
CA SER A 353 -11.81 -20.35 20.65
C SER A 353 -10.37 -20.16 20.17
N LEU A 354 -9.41 -20.19 21.10
CA LEU A 354 -7.98 -20.11 20.76
C LEU A 354 -7.61 -21.16 19.69
N GLU A 355 -7.97 -22.43 19.93
CA GLU A 355 -7.77 -23.54 19.00
C GLU A 355 -8.26 -23.16 17.57
N LYS A 356 -9.50 -22.67 17.44
CA LYS A 356 -10.05 -22.30 16.13
C LYS A 356 -9.34 -21.11 15.49
N ARG A 357 -8.84 -20.16 16.28
CA ARG A 357 -8.10 -18.99 15.78
C ARG A 357 -6.68 -19.32 15.34
N THR A 358 -6.08 -20.39 15.88
CA THR A 358 -4.70 -20.81 15.60
C THR A 358 -4.61 -21.96 14.62
N GLU A 359 -5.58 -22.88 14.60
CA GLU A 359 -5.58 -24.06 13.72
C GLU A 359 -6.31 -23.86 12.40
N THR A 360 -7.06 -22.75 12.26
CA THR A 360 -7.78 -22.44 11.02
C THR A 360 -7.53 -21.00 10.58
N SER A 361 -7.66 -20.77 9.25
CA SER A 361 -7.64 -19.44 8.68
C SER A 361 -9.00 -18.72 8.75
N GLY A 362 -9.89 -19.21 9.59
CA GLY A 362 -11.18 -18.62 9.88
C GLY A 362 -12.26 -18.93 8.85
N LYS A 363 -13.13 -17.96 8.58
CA LYS A 363 -14.32 -18.12 7.74
C LYS A 363 -14.23 -17.25 6.50
N LEU A 364 -14.62 -17.77 5.35
CA LEU A 364 -14.71 -17.04 4.09
C LEU A 364 -15.57 -15.76 4.24
N PHE A 365 -15.22 -14.75 3.48
CA PHE A 365 -16.07 -13.58 3.31
C PHE A 365 -17.32 -13.92 2.49
N ARG A 366 -18.34 -13.08 2.61
CA ARG A 366 -19.59 -13.25 1.87
C ARG A 366 -19.34 -13.13 0.36
N GLY A 367 -19.94 -14.05 -0.40
CA GLY A 367 -19.84 -14.06 -1.86
C GLY A 367 -18.61 -14.79 -2.40
N ILE A 368 -17.74 -15.32 -1.56
CA ILE A 368 -16.66 -16.24 -1.94
C ILE A 368 -17.20 -17.67 -1.78
N GLN A 369 -17.04 -18.46 -2.85
CA GLN A 369 -17.47 -19.86 -2.91
C GLN A 369 -16.28 -20.80 -2.95
#